data_c6266373c9e1a13773cb04bc6c9c66ed
#
_entry.id   c6266373c9e1a13773cb04bc6c9c66ed
#
_cell.length_a   1.000
_cell.length_b   1.000
_cell.length_c   1.000
_cell.angle_alpha   90.00
_cell.angle_beta   90.00
_cell.angle_gamma   90.00
#
_symmetry.space_group_name_H-M   'P 1'
#
loop_
_entity.id
_entity.type
_entity.pdbx_description
1 polymer ?
#
loop_
_entity_poly.entity_id
_entity_poly.type
_entity_poly.pdbx_seq_one_letter_code
_entity_poly.pdbx_strand_id
1 'polypeptide(L)'
;MTRRAWWLVALNFLIPGSAQSLTGNRRLGRIGLTATLTMWVLILLTVVAAIVWPSLLTTLGTNVVFLLVLQLVLVAYAVLWVVLTIDTLRLVRLVKTRPGARPLIAVAAIAGLVIGGGGVAYAAQQLIAPAREAIASIFTNHEPPVPPSNGYYNILLLGADSGLGRDSMRFDSISVVSVNAETGATHITGIPRDLAHVPFSDGPMHDLYPEGLQGHKSNTCGWGPGINQIMNAVEICRDDRGTGLYPKAAEEASTPAIEATKDAAEGILGIDIPYYVFVDMKGFADIVDALGGVDITVQERLPEGGGPTYEGQPAEDWAIGWIEPGPQHMDGDTAQWYARSRYTTSDWDRMRRQRELQQAILAQANPANVLTRFQDVAKAGEDLVQTDIPVGLLPFLVDLAVKAKQQPVETIELTPKGAGIDTDRPTAAEYAHVREVIQQALYPPSPSPTTAP
;
A
#
# COMPACT_ATOMS: atom_id res chain seq x y z
N MET A 1 -38.53 19.29 -38.96
CA MET A 1 -37.06 19.35 -38.85
C MET A 1 -36.63 19.40 -37.38
N THR A 2 -37.18 20.27 -36.52
CA THR A 2 -36.80 20.40 -35.08
C THR A 2 -36.97 19.11 -34.28
N ARG A 3 -38.07 18.36 -34.42
CA ARG A 3 -38.28 17.06 -33.76
C ARG A 3 -37.25 16.02 -34.17
N ARG A 4 -36.87 15.97 -35.46
CA ARG A 4 -35.85 15.08 -35.95
C ARG A 4 -34.45 15.44 -35.39
N ALA A 5 -34.15 16.73 -35.25
CA ALA A 5 -32.91 17.20 -34.64
C ALA A 5 -32.73 16.74 -33.21
N TRP A 6 -33.77 16.87 -32.38
CA TRP A 6 -33.78 16.38 -31.00
C TRP A 6 -33.57 14.88 -30.93
N TRP A 7 -34.24 14.09 -31.78
CA TRP A 7 -34.05 12.65 -31.83
C TRP A 7 -32.62 12.25 -32.20
N LEU A 8 -31.99 12.94 -33.16
CA LEU A 8 -30.61 12.64 -33.56
C LEU A 8 -29.62 12.95 -32.44
N VAL A 9 -29.81 14.04 -31.69
CA VAL A 9 -28.96 14.37 -30.54
C VAL A 9 -29.17 13.38 -29.40
N ALA A 10 -30.43 13.05 -29.08
CA ALA A 10 -30.73 12.06 -28.06
C ALA A 10 -30.16 10.67 -28.38
N LEU A 11 -30.30 10.23 -29.64
CA LEU A 11 -29.75 8.96 -30.11
C LEU A 11 -28.20 8.95 -30.03
N ASN A 12 -27.56 10.04 -30.42
CA ASN A 12 -26.08 10.15 -30.33
C ASN A 12 -25.61 10.17 -28.86
N PHE A 13 -26.39 10.71 -27.93
CA PHE A 13 -26.07 10.68 -26.50
C PHE A 13 -26.25 9.28 -25.91
N LEU A 14 -27.39 8.62 -26.18
CA LEU A 14 -27.70 7.31 -25.62
C LEU A 14 -26.87 6.19 -26.25
N ILE A 15 -26.77 6.21 -27.58
CA ILE A 15 -26.08 5.17 -28.38
C ILE A 15 -25.26 5.86 -29.47
N PRO A 16 -24.03 6.31 -29.16
CA PRO A 16 -23.14 6.94 -30.14
C PRO A 16 -22.97 6.09 -31.40
N GLY A 17 -23.11 6.72 -32.60
CA GLY A 17 -23.07 6.05 -33.90
C GLY A 17 -24.46 5.70 -34.46
N SER A 18 -25.52 5.68 -33.68
CA SER A 18 -26.88 5.37 -34.13
C SER A 18 -27.45 6.45 -35.06
N ALA A 19 -27.23 7.74 -34.76
CA ALA A 19 -27.64 8.85 -35.60
C ALA A 19 -27.03 8.78 -37.00
N GLN A 20 -25.74 8.43 -37.12
CA GLN A 20 -25.02 8.27 -38.40
C GLN A 20 -25.51 7.05 -39.18
N SER A 21 -25.80 5.96 -38.47
CA SER A 21 -26.32 4.75 -39.12
C SER A 21 -27.67 4.95 -39.76
N LEU A 22 -28.53 5.78 -39.15
CA LEU A 22 -29.90 6.06 -39.64
C LEU A 22 -29.98 7.12 -40.74
N THR A 23 -29.14 8.16 -40.69
CA THR A 23 -29.35 9.35 -41.51
C THR A 23 -28.07 9.94 -42.13
N GLY A 24 -26.91 9.33 -41.87
CA GLY A 24 -25.62 9.89 -42.25
C GLY A 24 -24.68 8.91 -42.94
N ASN A 25 -23.40 9.03 -42.60
CA ASN A 25 -22.34 8.16 -43.09
C ASN A 25 -22.43 6.77 -42.42
N ARG A 26 -22.93 5.77 -43.18
CA ARG A 26 -23.09 4.41 -42.71
C ARG A 26 -21.79 3.71 -42.25
N ARG A 27 -20.62 4.13 -42.78
CA ARG A 27 -19.32 3.59 -42.32
C ARG A 27 -18.99 4.12 -40.94
N LEU A 28 -19.07 5.44 -40.73
CA LEU A 28 -18.85 6.08 -39.44
C LEU A 28 -19.88 5.60 -38.41
N GLY A 29 -21.15 5.48 -38.81
CA GLY A 29 -22.22 4.94 -37.97
C GLY A 29 -21.96 3.52 -37.50
N ARG A 30 -21.46 2.62 -38.38
CA ARG A 30 -21.10 1.25 -38.00
C ARG A 30 -19.95 1.23 -37.01
N ILE A 31 -18.88 2.01 -37.26
CA ILE A 31 -17.74 2.11 -36.30
C ILE A 31 -18.23 2.61 -34.95
N GLY A 32 -19.01 3.69 -34.91
CA GLY A 32 -19.54 4.25 -33.66
C GLY A 32 -20.44 3.25 -32.93
N LEU A 33 -21.37 2.59 -33.63
CA LEU A 33 -22.30 1.66 -33.04
C LEU A 33 -21.59 0.37 -32.51
N THR A 34 -20.67 -0.20 -33.31
CA THR A 34 -19.88 -1.35 -32.83
C THR A 34 -19.04 -1.00 -31.63
N ALA A 35 -18.33 0.14 -31.63
CA ALA A 35 -17.56 0.58 -30.47
C ALA A 35 -18.43 0.76 -29.24
N THR A 36 -19.60 1.40 -29.35
CA THR A 36 -20.53 1.61 -28.25
C THR A 36 -21.09 0.28 -27.69
N LEU A 37 -21.51 -0.63 -28.58
CA LEU A 37 -22.01 -1.93 -28.15
C LEU A 37 -20.91 -2.77 -27.50
N THR A 38 -19.68 -2.72 -28.01
CA THR A 38 -18.52 -3.37 -27.39
C THR A 38 -18.26 -2.80 -26.00
N MET A 39 -18.30 -1.47 -25.82
CA MET A 39 -18.15 -0.85 -24.49
C MET A 39 -19.24 -1.29 -23.52
N TRP A 40 -20.49 -1.39 -23.97
CA TRP A 40 -21.59 -1.87 -23.11
C TRP A 40 -21.42 -3.34 -22.71
N VAL A 41 -20.97 -4.19 -23.64
CA VAL A 41 -20.65 -5.58 -23.36
C VAL A 41 -19.49 -5.66 -22.34
N LEU A 42 -18.45 -4.87 -22.51
CA LEU A 42 -17.32 -4.82 -21.56
C LEU A 42 -17.77 -4.37 -20.17
N ILE A 43 -18.60 -3.33 -20.10
CA ILE A 43 -19.17 -2.88 -18.81
C ILE A 43 -19.99 -4.01 -18.15
N LEU A 44 -20.86 -4.68 -18.93
CA LEU A 44 -21.66 -5.80 -18.42
C LEU A 44 -20.75 -6.95 -17.93
N LEU A 45 -19.73 -7.30 -18.69
CA LEU A 45 -18.77 -8.35 -18.32
C LEU A 45 -17.99 -7.95 -17.04
N THR A 46 -17.61 -6.69 -16.90
CA THR A 46 -16.96 -6.19 -15.69
C THR A 46 -17.88 -6.29 -14.47
N VAL A 47 -19.16 -5.93 -14.60
CA VAL A 47 -20.15 -6.07 -13.51
C VAL A 47 -20.37 -7.53 -13.16
N VAL A 48 -20.50 -8.42 -14.16
CA VAL A 48 -20.63 -9.86 -13.92
C VAL A 48 -19.37 -10.42 -13.25
N ALA A 49 -18.19 -10.05 -13.72
CA ALA A 49 -16.92 -10.45 -13.12
C ALA A 49 -16.78 -9.97 -11.67
N ALA A 50 -17.25 -8.76 -11.35
CA ALA A 50 -17.25 -8.22 -9.98
C ALA A 50 -18.09 -9.09 -9.01
N ILE A 51 -19.13 -9.72 -9.51
CA ILE A 51 -20.04 -10.55 -8.70
C ILE A 51 -19.55 -12.01 -8.65
N VAL A 52 -19.12 -12.55 -9.80
CA VAL A 52 -18.84 -14.00 -9.95
C VAL A 52 -17.35 -14.32 -9.76
N TRP A 53 -16.47 -13.38 -10.13
CA TRP A 53 -15.02 -13.63 -10.18
C TRP A 53 -14.22 -12.38 -9.79
N PRO A 54 -14.30 -11.91 -8.53
CA PRO A 54 -13.61 -10.70 -8.07
C PRO A 54 -12.10 -10.74 -8.29
N SER A 55 -11.46 -11.91 -8.12
CA SER A 55 -10.02 -12.10 -8.32
C SER A 55 -9.55 -11.81 -9.74
N LEU A 56 -10.41 -12.01 -10.74
CA LEU A 56 -10.10 -11.61 -12.12
C LEU A 56 -9.96 -10.07 -12.24
N LEU A 57 -10.82 -9.34 -11.56
CA LEU A 57 -10.77 -7.87 -11.59
C LEU A 57 -9.56 -7.33 -10.83
N THR A 58 -9.17 -7.95 -9.71
CA THR A 58 -7.95 -7.57 -8.99
C THR A 58 -6.72 -7.83 -9.85
N THR A 59 -6.64 -9.00 -10.50
CA THR A 59 -5.55 -9.34 -11.43
C THR A 59 -5.45 -8.35 -12.61
N LEU A 60 -6.58 -7.99 -13.22
CA LEU A 60 -6.60 -7.02 -14.31
C LEU A 60 -6.31 -5.60 -13.82
N GLY A 61 -6.85 -5.23 -12.65
CA GLY A 61 -6.70 -3.90 -12.04
C GLY A 61 -5.28 -3.59 -11.53
N THR A 62 -4.49 -4.63 -11.25
CA THR A 62 -3.07 -4.49 -10.87
C THR A 62 -2.10 -4.69 -12.04
N ASN A 63 -2.59 -5.10 -13.22
CA ASN A 63 -1.75 -5.30 -14.39
C ASN A 63 -1.52 -3.98 -15.15
N VAL A 64 -0.29 -3.46 -15.10
CA VAL A 64 0.11 -2.18 -15.71
C VAL A 64 -0.15 -2.16 -17.23
N VAL A 65 0.09 -3.27 -17.92
CA VAL A 65 -0.13 -3.36 -19.38
C VAL A 65 -1.63 -3.31 -19.69
N PHE A 66 -2.44 -4.06 -18.93
CA PHE A 66 -3.90 -4.03 -19.09
C PHE A 66 -4.46 -2.62 -18.84
N LEU A 67 -4.01 -1.95 -17.77
CA LEU A 67 -4.41 -0.57 -17.46
C LEU A 67 -4.02 0.41 -18.56
N LEU A 68 -2.83 0.26 -19.16
CA LEU A 68 -2.40 1.06 -20.30
C LEU A 68 -3.33 0.85 -21.51
N VAL A 69 -3.61 -0.41 -21.85
CA VAL A 69 -4.51 -0.73 -22.98
C VAL A 69 -5.92 -0.17 -22.71
N LEU A 70 -6.43 -0.36 -21.50
CA LEU A 70 -7.73 0.17 -21.10
C LEU A 70 -7.78 1.71 -21.21
N GLN A 71 -6.75 2.41 -20.72
CA GLN A 71 -6.62 3.86 -20.87
C GLN A 71 -6.68 4.30 -22.34
N LEU A 72 -5.89 3.65 -23.21
CA LEU A 72 -5.85 3.97 -24.63
C LEU A 72 -7.21 3.72 -25.33
N VAL A 73 -7.90 2.63 -24.98
CA VAL A 73 -9.23 2.31 -25.49
C VAL A 73 -10.26 3.35 -25.07
N LEU A 74 -10.25 3.78 -23.80
CA LEU A 74 -11.16 4.81 -23.29
C LEU A 74 -10.91 6.17 -23.96
N VAL A 75 -9.65 6.58 -24.11
CA VAL A 75 -9.28 7.82 -24.82
C VAL A 75 -9.72 7.75 -26.28
N ALA A 76 -9.45 6.66 -26.99
CA ALA A 76 -9.89 6.47 -28.37
C ALA A 76 -11.42 6.53 -28.51
N TYR A 77 -12.15 5.94 -27.56
CA TYR A 77 -13.61 6.01 -27.52
C TYR A 77 -14.14 7.42 -27.23
N ALA A 78 -13.51 8.17 -26.33
CA ALA A 78 -13.85 9.57 -26.08
C ALA A 78 -13.63 10.43 -27.34
N VAL A 79 -12.51 10.25 -28.04
CA VAL A 79 -12.23 10.93 -29.32
C VAL A 79 -13.28 10.56 -30.38
N LEU A 80 -13.62 9.29 -30.51
CA LEU A 80 -14.68 8.83 -31.41
C LEU A 80 -16.01 9.50 -31.07
N TRP A 81 -16.36 9.66 -29.81
CA TRP A 81 -17.60 10.34 -29.38
C TRP A 81 -17.61 11.82 -29.81
N VAL A 82 -16.48 12.53 -29.70
CA VAL A 82 -16.33 13.88 -30.22
C VAL A 82 -16.63 13.91 -31.72
N VAL A 83 -16.01 13.02 -32.53
CA VAL A 83 -16.20 12.93 -33.97
C VAL A 83 -17.68 12.67 -34.33
N LEU A 84 -18.32 11.73 -33.64
CA LEU A 84 -19.73 11.39 -33.82
C LEU A 84 -20.66 12.56 -33.48
N THR A 85 -20.34 13.31 -32.42
CA THR A 85 -21.15 14.49 -32.02
C THR A 85 -21.02 15.62 -33.05
N ILE A 86 -19.82 15.90 -33.55
CA ILE A 86 -19.59 16.88 -34.61
C ILE A 86 -20.38 16.49 -35.88
N ASP A 87 -20.32 15.22 -36.27
CA ASP A 87 -21.05 14.73 -37.44
C ASP A 87 -22.58 14.79 -37.21
N THR A 88 -23.07 14.46 -36.04
CA THR A 88 -24.49 14.61 -35.64
C THR A 88 -24.95 16.06 -35.80
N LEU A 89 -24.16 17.04 -35.33
CA LEU A 89 -24.48 18.47 -35.52
C LEU A 89 -24.55 18.87 -36.98
N ARG A 90 -23.71 18.30 -37.86
CA ARG A 90 -23.80 18.48 -39.32
C ARG A 90 -25.08 17.88 -39.89
N LEU A 91 -25.47 16.68 -39.48
CA LEU A 91 -26.68 15.99 -39.91
C LEU A 91 -27.97 16.71 -39.48
N VAL A 92 -27.95 17.34 -38.30
CA VAL A 92 -29.08 18.12 -37.75
C VAL A 92 -29.44 19.31 -38.59
N ARG A 93 -28.46 19.89 -39.36
CA ARG A 93 -28.65 21.09 -40.21
C ARG A 93 -29.35 22.20 -39.43
N LEU A 94 -28.72 22.68 -38.35
CA LEU A 94 -29.28 23.68 -37.41
C LEU A 94 -29.97 24.87 -38.11
N VAL A 95 -29.48 25.30 -39.27
CA VAL A 95 -30.07 26.40 -40.06
C VAL A 95 -31.54 26.13 -40.45
N LYS A 96 -31.93 24.85 -40.62
CA LYS A 96 -33.30 24.44 -41.01
C LYS A 96 -34.21 24.15 -39.83
N THR A 97 -33.77 24.34 -38.61
CA THR A 97 -34.55 24.19 -37.37
C THR A 97 -35.18 25.53 -36.96
N ARG A 98 -36.22 25.53 -36.11
CA ARG A 98 -36.81 26.75 -35.59
C ARG A 98 -35.77 27.62 -34.89
N PRO A 99 -35.71 28.95 -35.08
CA PRO A 99 -34.68 29.82 -34.52
C PRO A 99 -34.45 29.66 -33.01
N GLY A 100 -35.53 29.64 -32.23
CA GLY A 100 -35.47 29.46 -30.76
C GLY A 100 -35.00 28.08 -30.28
N ALA A 101 -35.06 27.05 -31.15
CA ALA A 101 -34.60 25.70 -30.79
C ALA A 101 -33.11 25.44 -31.13
N ARG A 102 -32.50 26.27 -31.95
CA ARG A 102 -31.11 26.11 -32.38
C ARG A 102 -30.09 26.10 -31.23
N PRO A 103 -30.11 27.13 -30.33
CA PRO A 103 -29.18 27.17 -29.23
C PRO A 103 -29.42 25.99 -28.25
N LEU A 104 -30.67 25.62 -28.01
CA LEU A 104 -30.99 24.51 -27.10
C LEU A 104 -30.50 23.17 -27.64
N ILE A 105 -30.61 22.91 -28.96
CA ILE A 105 -30.10 21.68 -29.58
C ILE A 105 -28.57 21.64 -29.51
N ALA A 106 -27.91 22.78 -29.80
CA ALA A 106 -26.45 22.86 -29.67
C ALA A 106 -25.97 22.65 -28.24
N VAL A 107 -26.61 23.29 -27.26
CA VAL A 107 -26.31 23.12 -25.85
C VAL A 107 -26.54 21.66 -25.41
N ALA A 108 -27.64 21.03 -25.80
CA ALA A 108 -27.90 19.63 -25.50
C ALA A 108 -26.85 18.67 -26.10
N ALA A 109 -26.39 18.94 -27.33
CA ALA A 109 -25.33 18.14 -27.96
C ALA A 109 -23.99 18.31 -27.23
N ILE A 110 -23.65 19.54 -26.85
CA ILE A 110 -22.42 19.84 -26.08
C ILE A 110 -22.53 19.21 -24.66
N ALA A 111 -23.65 19.36 -23.97
CA ALA A 111 -23.88 18.77 -22.67
C ALA A 111 -23.74 17.22 -22.73
N GLY A 112 -24.35 16.60 -23.75
CA GLY A 112 -24.20 15.16 -23.98
C GLY A 112 -22.75 14.73 -24.24
N LEU A 113 -21.99 15.55 -24.99
CA LEU A 113 -20.57 15.29 -25.21
C LEU A 113 -19.74 15.44 -23.92
N VAL A 114 -20.00 16.49 -23.13
CA VAL A 114 -19.29 16.72 -21.85
C VAL A 114 -19.61 15.63 -20.84
N ILE A 115 -20.88 15.23 -20.71
CA ILE A 115 -21.28 14.18 -19.77
C ILE A 115 -20.76 12.81 -20.22
N GLY A 116 -21.00 12.43 -21.48
CA GLY A 116 -20.63 11.12 -22.00
C GLY A 116 -19.16 11.02 -22.37
N GLY A 117 -18.73 11.74 -23.39
CA GLY A 117 -17.33 11.72 -23.84
C GLY A 117 -16.34 12.28 -22.82
N GLY A 118 -16.74 13.36 -22.12
CA GLY A 118 -15.95 13.94 -21.03
C GLY A 118 -15.84 13.00 -19.83
N GLY A 119 -16.92 12.31 -19.46
CA GLY A 119 -16.89 11.30 -18.39
C GLY A 119 -15.96 10.12 -18.68
N VAL A 120 -15.96 9.63 -19.93
CA VAL A 120 -15.02 8.58 -20.37
C VAL A 120 -13.58 9.08 -20.35
N ALA A 121 -13.32 10.30 -20.85
CA ALA A 121 -11.99 10.90 -20.81
C ALA A 121 -11.51 11.13 -19.37
N TYR A 122 -12.39 11.58 -18.50
CA TYR A 122 -12.12 11.74 -17.07
C TYR A 122 -11.72 10.41 -16.43
N ALA A 123 -12.49 9.33 -16.67
CA ALA A 123 -12.15 8.01 -16.17
C ALA A 123 -10.77 7.53 -16.63
N ALA A 124 -10.43 7.73 -17.92
CA ALA A 124 -9.14 7.35 -18.47
C ALA A 124 -7.96 8.11 -17.83
N GLN A 125 -8.13 9.42 -17.57
CA GLN A 125 -7.05 10.30 -17.14
C GLN A 125 -6.99 10.50 -15.63
N GLN A 126 -8.10 10.39 -14.92
CA GLN A 126 -8.14 10.65 -13.48
C GLN A 126 -8.28 9.39 -12.63
N LEU A 127 -8.71 8.27 -13.22
CA LEU A 127 -8.83 7.01 -12.48
C LEU A 127 -7.78 5.97 -12.95
N ILE A 128 -7.65 5.76 -14.26
CA ILE A 128 -6.80 4.68 -14.78
C ILE A 128 -5.33 5.08 -14.85
N ALA A 129 -5.01 6.29 -15.38
CA ALA A 129 -3.62 6.70 -15.54
C ALA A 129 -2.86 6.79 -14.19
N PRO A 130 -3.42 7.46 -13.14
CA PRO A 130 -2.74 7.53 -11.86
C PRO A 130 -2.60 6.16 -11.16
N ALA A 131 -3.62 5.27 -11.28
CA ALA A 131 -3.52 3.92 -10.72
C ALA A 131 -2.36 3.14 -11.35
N ARG A 132 -2.23 3.21 -12.68
CA ARG A 132 -1.12 2.59 -13.41
C ARG A 132 0.23 3.16 -12.99
N GLU A 133 0.36 4.49 -12.89
CA GLU A 133 1.60 5.17 -12.50
C GLU A 133 1.98 4.82 -11.07
N ALA A 134 1.02 4.82 -10.14
CA ALA A 134 1.24 4.42 -8.75
C ALA A 134 1.76 2.99 -8.61
N ILE A 135 1.13 2.04 -9.32
CA ILE A 135 1.58 0.65 -9.31
C ILE A 135 3.01 0.53 -9.89
N ALA A 136 3.29 1.25 -10.98
CA ALA A 136 4.58 1.18 -11.65
C ALA A 136 5.72 1.88 -10.87
N SER A 137 5.42 2.88 -10.03
CA SER A 137 6.43 3.61 -9.25
C SER A 137 6.79 2.92 -7.94
N ILE A 138 5.85 2.20 -7.31
CA ILE A 138 6.05 1.62 -5.98
C ILE A 138 6.52 0.16 -6.06
N PHE A 139 5.97 -0.62 -7.00
CA PHE A 139 6.24 -2.05 -7.07
C PHE A 139 7.24 -2.40 -8.18
N THR A 140 8.10 -3.39 -7.90
CA THR A 140 9.15 -3.78 -8.84
C THR A 140 8.62 -4.63 -10.00
N ASN A 141 9.29 -4.53 -11.15
CA ASN A 141 9.02 -5.40 -12.31
C ASN A 141 10.19 -6.36 -12.60
N HIS A 142 11.22 -6.37 -11.73
CA HIS A 142 12.53 -6.94 -12.07
C HIS A 142 12.67 -8.42 -11.72
N GLU A 143 11.93 -8.92 -10.72
CA GLU A 143 12.06 -10.30 -10.26
C GLU A 143 10.75 -11.09 -10.32
N PRO A 144 10.83 -12.41 -10.59
CA PRO A 144 9.67 -13.27 -10.45
C PRO A 144 9.28 -13.39 -8.97
N PRO A 145 7.97 -13.52 -8.66
CA PRO A 145 7.52 -13.70 -7.29
C PRO A 145 8.18 -14.90 -6.60
N VAL A 146 8.72 -14.68 -5.41
CA VAL A 146 9.21 -15.78 -4.55
C VAL A 146 8.00 -16.52 -3.98
N PRO A 147 7.96 -17.85 -4.05
CA PRO A 147 6.88 -18.62 -3.45
C PRO A 147 6.87 -18.47 -1.93
N PRO A 148 5.72 -18.75 -1.26
CA PRO A 148 5.64 -18.65 0.19
C PRO A 148 6.62 -19.64 0.86
N SER A 149 7.38 -19.15 1.85
CA SER A 149 8.27 -20.00 2.64
C SER A 149 7.45 -20.81 3.64
N ASN A 150 7.51 -22.13 3.53
CA ASN A 150 6.74 -23.05 4.38
C ASN A 150 5.25 -22.69 4.50
N GLY A 151 4.63 -22.16 3.42
CA GLY A 151 3.24 -21.78 3.38
C GLY A 151 2.93 -20.37 3.88
N TYR A 152 3.92 -19.55 4.25
CA TYR A 152 3.75 -18.18 4.69
C TYR A 152 4.46 -17.18 3.76
N TYR A 153 3.80 -16.05 3.52
CA TYR A 153 4.45 -14.85 3.01
C TYR A 153 4.90 -14.01 4.21
N ASN A 154 6.21 -13.83 4.35
CA ASN A 154 6.82 -13.02 5.40
C ASN A 154 7.27 -11.69 4.81
N ILE A 155 6.81 -10.59 5.38
CA ILE A 155 7.08 -9.24 4.90
C ILE A 155 7.63 -8.42 6.08
N LEU A 156 8.85 -7.90 5.94
CA LEU A 156 9.42 -6.97 6.89
C LEU A 156 8.77 -5.59 6.74
N LEU A 157 8.11 -5.10 7.78
CA LEU A 157 7.61 -3.74 7.83
C LEU A 157 8.58 -2.84 8.59
N LEU A 158 9.04 -1.80 7.93
CA LEU A 158 9.95 -0.80 8.47
C LEU A 158 9.28 0.57 8.51
N GLY A 159 9.34 1.23 9.64
CA GLY A 159 8.88 2.60 9.81
C GLY A 159 10.03 3.49 10.30
N ALA A 160 10.23 4.62 9.64
CA ALA A 160 11.23 5.61 10.05
C ALA A 160 10.67 7.04 9.96
N ASP A 161 11.32 7.95 10.67
CA ASP A 161 11.08 9.38 10.57
C ASP A 161 12.20 10.01 9.74
N SER A 162 11.94 10.25 8.46
CA SER A 162 12.86 10.85 7.50
C SER A 162 12.79 12.38 7.47
N GLY A 163 12.23 13.03 8.51
CA GLY A 163 12.01 14.48 8.57
C GLY A 163 13.24 15.33 8.28
N LEU A 164 13.03 16.50 7.68
CA LEU A 164 14.05 17.51 7.36
C LEU A 164 14.98 17.78 8.55
N GLY A 165 16.31 17.63 8.34
CA GLY A 165 17.34 17.88 9.35
C GLY A 165 17.78 16.65 10.15
N ARG A 166 17.41 15.45 9.75
CA ARG A 166 17.92 14.19 10.31
C ARG A 166 18.93 13.56 9.39
N ASP A 167 20.22 13.65 9.76
CA ASP A 167 21.34 13.10 9.00
C ASP A 167 21.43 11.55 9.06
N SER A 168 20.62 10.90 9.90
CA SER A 168 20.59 9.45 10.03
C SER A 168 19.13 8.95 10.13
N MET A 169 18.65 8.31 9.09
CA MET A 169 17.40 7.56 9.12
C MET A 169 17.57 6.33 10.02
N ARG A 170 16.73 6.19 11.04
CA ARG A 170 16.70 5.00 11.90
C ARG A 170 15.34 4.36 11.79
N PHE A 171 15.31 3.05 11.69
CA PHE A 171 14.06 2.31 11.75
C PHE A 171 13.56 2.32 13.20
N ASP A 172 12.52 3.10 13.44
CA ASP A 172 11.89 3.27 14.76
C ASP A 172 10.74 2.28 15.00
N SER A 173 10.22 1.68 13.95
CA SER A 173 9.27 0.58 13.98
C SER A 173 9.76 -0.56 13.09
N ILE A 174 9.94 -1.73 13.68
CA ILE A 174 10.40 -2.94 12.99
C ILE A 174 9.45 -4.06 13.34
N SER A 175 8.84 -4.68 12.35
CA SER A 175 7.98 -5.84 12.54
C SER A 175 7.95 -6.75 11.32
N VAL A 176 7.61 -8.01 11.52
CA VAL A 176 7.40 -8.97 10.45
C VAL A 176 5.94 -9.39 10.44
N VAL A 177 5.31 -9.26 9.29
CA VAL A 177 3.96 -9.76 9.04
C VAL A 177 4.08 -11.08 8.30
N SER A 178 3.64 -12.16 8.95
CA SER A 178 3.59 -13.51 8.40
C SER A 178 2.14 -13.87 8.07
N VAL A 179 1.83 -14.05 6.78
CA VAL A 179 0.46 -14.35 6.32
C VAL A 179 0.43 -15.73 5.69
N ASN A 180 -0.41 -16.61 6.22
CA ASN A 180 -0.60 -17.95 5.66
C ASN A 180 -1.22 -17.85 4.26
N ALA A 181 -0.56 -18.41 3.26
CA ALA A 181 -0.93 -18.29 1.84
C ALA A 181 -2.30 -18.92 1.50
N GLU A 182 -2.75 -19.90 2.27
CA GLU A 182 -4.02 -20.61 2.02
C GLU A 182 -5.17 -20.00 2.81
N THR A 183 -4.96 -19.80 4.11
CA THR A 183 -6.01 -19.42 5.07
C THR A 183 -6.14 -17.92 5.28
N GLY A 184 -5.07 -17.17 5.07
CA GLY A 184 -4.98 -15.75 5.41
C GLY A 184 -4.73 -15.50 6.92
N ALA A 185 -4.50 -16.54 7.73
CA ALA A 185 -4.11 -16.36 9.14
C ALA A 185 -2.85 -15.49 9.21
N THR A 186 -2.90 -14.46 10.05
CA THR A 186 -1.88 -13.42 10.07
C THR A 186 -1.29 -13.29 11.46
N HIS A 187 0.04 -13.30 11.53
CA HIS A 187 0.83 -13.03 12.71
C HIS A 187 1.67 -11.78 12.49
N ILE A 188 1.70 -10.88 13.47
CA ILE A 188 2.58 -9.71 13.46
C ILE A 188 3.59 -9.87 14.59
N THR A 189 4.86 -10.03 14.24
CA THR A 189 5.95 -10.11 15.20
C THR A 189 6.63 -8.75 15.34
N GLY A 190 6.53 -8.12 16.50
CA GLY A 190 7.19 -6.86 16.82
C GLY A 190 8.63 -7.08 17.27
N ILE A 191 9.60 -6.44 16.61
CA ILE A 191 11.03 -6.46 16.96
C ILE A 191 11.37 -5.14 17.63
N PRO A 192 11.82 -5.13 18.91
CA PRO A 192 12.26 -3.91 19.57
C PRO A 192 13.41 -3.25 18.83
N ARG A 193 13.29 -1.96 18.52
CA ARG A 193 14.33 -1.22 17.78
C ARG A 193 15.69 -1.20 18.47
N ASP A 194 15.69 -1.32 19.80
CA ASP A 194 16.90 -1.31 20.63
C ASP A 194 17.40 -2.73 20.96
N LEU A 195 16.79 -3.79 20.38
CA LEU A 195 17.21 -5.17 20.57
C LEU A 195 18.68 -5.32 20.17
N ALA A 196 19.53 -5.64 21.14
CA ALA A 196 20.96 -5.63 20.99
C ALA A 196 21.51 -6.99 20.50
N HIS A 197 22.73 -6.97 19.96
CA HIS A 197 23.49 -8.17 19.57
C HIS A 197 22.69 -9.14 18.68
N VAL A 198 21.87 -8.58 17.78
CA VAL A 198 21.01 -9.37 16.92
C VAL A 198 21.83 -10.31 16.03
N PRO A 199 21.48 -11.60 15.95
CA PRO A 199 22.10 -12.53 15.01
C PRO A 199 21.62 -12.22 13.59
N PHE A 200 22.43 -12.60 12.61
CA PHE A 200 22.10 -12.50 11.19
C PHE A 200 21.84 -13.89 10.59
N SER A 201 21.03 -13.98 9.56
CA SER A 201 20.97 -15.15 8.68
C SER A 201 22.28 -15.31 7.91
N ASP A 202 22.47 -16.47 7.27
CA ASP A 202 23.67 -16.73 6.46
C ASP A 202 23.82 -15.67 5.37
N GLY A 203 24.98 -14.98 5.35
CA GLY A 203 25.20 -13.90 4.41
C GLY A 203 26.30 -12.93 4.86
N PRO A 204 26.45 -11.79 4.16
CA PRO A 204 27.56 -10.88 4.38
C PRO A 204 27.61 -10.28 5.79
N MET A 205 26.45 -10.06 6.42
CA MET A 205 26.41 -9.55 7.79
C MET A 205 26.74 -10.63 8.82
N HIS A 206 26.36 -11.89 8.59
CA HIS A 206 26.78 -13.01 9.43
C HIS A 206 28.31 -13.19 9.37
N ASP A 207 28.90 -13.11 8.16
CA ASP A 207 30.34 -13.21 8.01
C ASP A 207 31.12 -12.09 8.73
N LEU A 208 30.53 -10.87 8.73
CA LEU A 208 31.12 -9.71 9.38
C LEU A 208 30.90 -9.71 10.90
N TYR A 209 29.76 -10.21 11.37
CA TYR A 209 29.33 -10.24 12.78
C TYR A 209 28.84 -11.64 13.19
N PRO A 210 29.71 -12.66 13.25
CA PRO A 210 29.29 -14.04 13.56
C PRO A 210 28.68 -14.20 14.98
N GLU A 211 29.04 -13.29 15.90
CA GLU A 211 28.51 -13.25 17.27
C GLU A 211 27.34 -12.24 17.42
N GLY A 212 26.70 -11.85 16.30
CA GLY A 212 25.68 -10.81 16.27
C GLY A 212 26.25 -9.39 16.19
N LEU A 213 25.36 -8.41 15.97
CA LEU A 213 25.74 -7.00 15.79
C LEU A 213 26.48 -6.47 17.00
N GLN A 214 27.73 -6.03 16.81
CA GLN A 214 28.52 -5.40 17.86
C GLN A 214 28.53 -3.87 17.69
N GLY A 215 28.48 -3.17 18.82
CA GLY A 215 28.66 -1.73 18.82
C GLY A 215 30.10 -1.35 18.44
N HIS A 216 30.26 -0.22 17.78
CA HIS A 216 31.56 0.36 17.42
C HIS A 216 31.69 1.77 17.99
N LYS A 217 32.75 2.01 18.79
CA LYS A 217 33.05 3.33 19.36
C LYS A 217 34.04 4.06 18.47
N SER A 218 33.67 5.17 17.91
CA SER A 218 34.52 6.04 17.13
C SER A 218 34.15 7.50 17.38
N ASN A 219 35.14 8.40 17.28
CA ASN A 219 34.89 9.84 17.39
C ASN A 219 34.27 10.45 16.13
N THR A 220 34.35 9.76 15.01
CA THR A 220 33.89 10.23 13.71
C THR A 220 32.59 9.56 13.29
N CYS A 221 32.48 8.25 13.49
CA CYS A 221 31.30 7.48 13.09
C CYS A 221 31.18 6.20 13.94
N GLY A 222 30.34 6.24 14.96
CA GLY A 222 30.10 5.11 15.86
C GLY A 222 28.64 4.68 15.86
N TRP A 223 28.40 3.44 16.34
CA TRP A 223 27.06 2.89 16.50
C TRP A 223 26.97 1.97 17.72
N GLY A 224 25.75 1.82 18.25
CA GLY A 224 25.44 0.87 19.32
C GLY A 224 25.15 -0.54 18.79
N PRO A 225 24.92 -1.52 19.70
CA PRO A 225 24.64 -2.89 19.31
C PRO A 225 23.18 -3.15 18.92
N GLY A 226 22.30 -2.15 18.99
CA GLY A 226 20.87 -2.32 18.70
C GLY A 226 20.55 -2.43 17.20
N ILE A 227 19.51 -3.15 16.85
CA ILE A 227 19.08 -3.38 15.45
C ILE A 227 18.85 -2.07 14.68
N ASN A 228 18.36 -1.01 15.34
CA ASN A 228 18.17 0.32 14.75
C ASN A 228 19.51 1.01 14.36
N GLN A 229 20.64 0.45 14.70
CA GLN A 229 21.96 0.96 14.35
C GLN A 229 22.56 0.29 13.10
N ILE A 230 21.86 -0.67 12.51
CA ILE A 230 22.32 -1.38 11.30
C ILE A 230 22.61 -0.39 10.16
N MET A 231 21.76 0.62 9.96
CA MET A 231 22.02 1.64 8.93
C MET A 231 23.33 2.38 9.15
N ASN A 232 23.65 2.73 10.41
CA ASN A 232 24.95 3.36 10.73
C ASN A 232 26.11 2.40 10.41
N ALA A 233 25.99 1.11 10.79
CA ALA A 233 27.02 0.12 10.60
C ALA A 233 27.24 -0.25 9.13
N VAL A 234 26.18 -0.23 8.31
CA VAL A 234 26.20 -0.72 6.94
C VAL A 234 26.38 0.41 5.91
N GLU A 235 25.71 1.54 6.08
CA GLU A 235 25.71 2.62 5.08
C GLU A 235 26.45 3.88 5.54
N ILE A 236 26.10 4.42 6.71
CA ILE A 236 26.55 5.77 7.09
C ILE A 236 28.02 5.79 7.42
N CYS A 237 28.52 4.77 8.14
CA CYS A 237 29.91 4.69 8.59
C CYS A 237 30.83 3.88 7.65
N ARG A 238 30.36 3.54 6.46
CA ARG A 238 31.17 2.86 5.44
C ARG A 238 31.39 3.74 4.22
N ASP A 239 32.62 3.77 3.73
CA ASP A 239 32.99 4.53 2.53
C ASP A 239 32.26 4.05 1.28
N ASP A 240 31.99 2.74 1.19
CA ASP A 240 31.26 2.09 0.09
C ASP A 240 29.73 2.16 0.25
N ARG A 241 29.23 2.77 1.32
CA ARG A 241 27.80 2.84 1.60
C ARG A 241 27.09 1.48 1.59
N GLY A 242 27.81 0.42 1.96
CA GLY A 242 27.31 -0.94 2.01
C GLY A 242 27.20 -1.68 0.68
N THR A 243 27.54 -1.05 -0.44
CA THR A 243 27.46 -1.69 -1.77
C THR A 243 28.38 -2.88 -1.93
N GLY A 244 29.47 -2.95 -1.15
CA GLY A 244 30.35 -4.12 -1.11
C GLY A 244 29.72 -5.32 -0.38
N LEU A 245 28.78 -5.08 0.53
CA LEU A 245 28.03 -6.13 1.24
C LEU A 245 26.81 -6.60 0.42
N TYR A 246 26.03 -5.64 -0.10
CA TYR A 246 24.79 -5.89 -0.87
C TYR A 246 24.85 -5.21 -2.23
N PRO A 247 25.63 -5.74 -3.20
CA PRO A 247 25.85 -5.09 -4.50
C PRO A 247 24.60 -5.01 -5.37
N LYS A 248 23.60 -5.86 -5.11
CA LYS A 248 22.35 -5.90 -5.88
C LYS A 248 21.21 -5.12 -5.25
N ALA A 249 21.35 -4.61 -4.04
CA ALA A 249 20.24 -3.97 -3.32
C ALA A 249 19.49 -2.92 -4.16
N ALA A 250 20.21 -2.05 -4.87
CA ALA A 250 19.59 -1.04 -5.73
C ALA A 250 18.86 -1.64 -6.96
N GLU A 251 19.36 -2.76 -7.51
CA GLU A 251 18.70 -3.46 -8.62
C GLU A 251 17.39 -4.13 -8.15
N GLU A 252 17.35 -4.55 -6.87
CA GLU A 252 16.22 -5.18 -6.22
C GLU A 252 15.27 -4.15 -5.55
N ALA A 253 15.40 -2.86 -5.89
CA ALA A 253 14.65 -1.75 -5.30
C ALA A 253 14.74 -1.70 -3.77
N SER A 254 15.93 -1.96 -3.23
CA SER A 254 16.24 -1.97 -1.81
C SER A 254 17.50 -1.15 -1.51
N THR A 255 17.90 -1.09 -0.24
CA THR A 255 19.16 -0.49 0.19
C THR A 255 19.98 -1.50 1.01
N PRO A 256 21.30 -1.34 1.09
CA PRO A 256 22.12 -2.22 1.91
C PRO A 256 21.68 -2.30 3.38
N ALA A 257 21.19 -1.21 3.96
CA ALA A 257 20.67 -1.21 5.33
C ALA A 257 19.36 -1.99 5.48
N ILE A 258 18.48 -1.94 4.49
CA ILE A 258 17.24 -2.73 4.47
C ILE A 258 17.57 -4.21 4.34
N GLU A 259 18.45 -4.60 3.42
CA GLU A 259 18.87 -5.99 3.25
C GLU A 259 19.52 -6.54 4.53
N ALA A 260 20.42 -5.77 5.14
CA ALA A 260 21.02 -6.15 6.42
C ALA A 260 19.98 -6.25 7.56
N THR A 261 18.90 -5.48 7.50
CA THR A 261 17.81 -5.56 8.48
C THR A 261 16.93 -6.78 8.21
N LYS A 262 16.74 -7.19 6.94
CA LYS A 262 16.11 -8.48 6.60
C LYS A 262 16.93 -9.64 7.16
N ASP A 263 18.25 -9.68 6.90
CA ASP A 263 19.16 -10.71 7.45
C ASP A 263 19.10 -10.78 8.97
N ALA A 264 19.02 -9.62 9.66
CA ALA A 264 18.87 -9.58 11.11
C ALA A 264 17.51 -10.15 11.55
N ALA A 265 16.41 -9.76 10.90
CA ALA A 265 15.07 -10.26 11.23
C ALA A 265 14.96 -11.77 10.99
N GLU A 266 15.53 -12.29 9.90
CA GLU A 266 15.63 -13.72 9.61
C GLU A 266 16.46 -14.44 10.68
N GLY A 267 17.62 -13.89 11.04
CA GLY A 267 18.47 -14.43 12.09
C GLY A 267 17.78 -14.49 13.46
N ILE A 268 16.99 -13.48 13.80
CA ILE A 268 16.20 -13.43 15.03
C ILE A 268 15.08 -14.48 15.00
N LEU A 269 14.28 -14.52 13.92
CA LEU A 269 13.02 -15.25 13.86
C LEU A 269 13.17 -16.69 13.36
N GLY A 270 14.22 -17.00 12.63
CA GLY A 270 14.46 -18.31 12.01
C GLY A 270 13.46 -18.64 10.87
N ILE A 271 13.05 -17.63 10.13
CA ILE A 271 12.16 -17.72 8.96
C ILE A 271 12.72 -16.89 7.81
N ASP A 272 12.46 -17.29 6.56
CA ASP A 272 12.84 -16.50 5.39
C ASP A 272 11.93 -15.28 5.23
N ILE A 273 12.51 -14.12 4.96
CA ILE A 273 11.81 -12.84 4.78
C ILE A 273 12.20 -12.22 3.43
N PRO A 274 11.57 -12.70 2.34
CA PRO A 274 11.97 -12.27 1.00
C PRO A 274 11.58 -10.83 0.66
N TYR A 275 10.61 -10.24 1.37
CA TYR A 275 10.05 -8.95 1.04
C TYR A 275 10.09 -7.95 2.19
N TYR A 276 10.15 -6.67 1.82
CA TYR A 276 9.96 -5.59 2.77
C TYR A 276 8.94 -4.57 2.29
N VAL A 277 8.40 -3.80 3.23
CA VAL A 277 7.68 -2.54 3.00
C VAL A 277 8.27 -1.51 3.97
N PHE A 278 8.86 -0.48 3.44
CA PHE A 278 9.28 0.70 4.19
C PHE A 278 8.23 1.79 4.05
N VAL A 279 7.86 2.41 5.17
CA VAL A 279 6.93 3.53 5.22
C VAL A 279 7.53 4.64 6.07
N ASP A 280 7.69 5.79 5.50
CA ASP A 280 8.02 7.00 6.22
C ASP A 280 6.81 7.51 7.04
N MET A 281 7.04 8.34 8.04
CA MET A 281 6.00 8.87 8.92
C MET A 281 4.89 9.61 8.17
N LYS A 282 5.26 10.41 7.17
CA LYS A 282 4.27 11.15 6.36
C LYS A 282 3.50 10.19 5.48
N GLY A 283 4.18 9.24 4.83
CA GLY A 283 3.54 8.18 4.05
C GLY A 283 2.58 7.34 4.88
N PHE A 284 2.91 7.08 6.14
CA PHE A 284 1.99 6.40 7.06
C PHE A 284 0.71 7.20 7.29
N ALA A 285 0.82 8.51 7.57
CA ALA A 285 -0.34 9.37 7.74
C ALA A 285 -1.21 9.42 6.47
N ASP A 286 -0.57 9.60 5.31
CA ASP A 286 -1.26 9.63 4.01
C ASP A 286 -1.99 8.29 3.70
N ILE A 287 -1.40 7.14 4.09
CA ILE A 287 -2.05 5.81 3.97
C ILE A 287 -3.28 5.74 4.85
N VAL A 288 -3.18 6.14 6.13
CA VAL A 288 -4.33 6.12 7.05
C VAL A 288 -5.45 7.01 6.54
N ASP A 289 -5.16 8.21 6.06
CA ASP A 289 -6.14 9.12 5.46
C ASP A 289 -6.77 8.53 4.18
N ALA A 290 -5.96 7.89 3.33
CA ALA A 290 -6.45 7.19 2.15
C ALA A 290 -7.37 6.02 2.48
N LEU A 291 -7.18 5.36 3.61
CA LEU A 291 -8.09 4.32 4.13
C LEU A 291 -9.40 4.91 4.67
N GLY A 292 -9.43 6.20 4.93
CA GLY A 292 -10.56 6.93 5.52
C GLY A 292 -10.48 7.02 7.04
N GLY A 293 -9.27 6.94 7.60
CA GLY A 293 -9.01 6.90 9.03
C GLY A 293 -8.99 5.48 9.60
N VAL A 294 -8.73 5.38 10.89
CA VAL A 294 -8.70 4.12 11.64
C VAL A 294 -9.40 4.25 12.98
N ASP A 295 -10.22 3.25 13.34
CA ASP A 295 -10.91 3.19 14.62
C ASP A 295 -10.04 2.46 15.65
N ILE A 296 -9.71 3.14 16.76
CA ILE A 296 -8.88 2.64 17.86
C ILE A 296 -9.54 2.93 19.21
N THR A 297 -9.43 2.01 20.15
CA THR A 297 -9.79 2.28 21.55
C THR A 297 -8.55 2.66 22.34
N VAL A 298 -8.37 3.94 22.58
CA VAL A 298 -7.23 4.51 23.32
C VAL A 298 -7.35 4.13 24.79
N GLN A 299 -6.27 3.60 25.38
CA GLN A 299 -6.26 3.14 26.78
C GLN A 299 -5.89 4.26 27.75
N GLU A 300 -5.06 5.19 27.34
CA GLU A 300 -4.48 6.23 28.18
C GLU A 300 -4.33 7.55 27.43
N ARG A 301 -4.36 8.67 28.14
CA ARG A 301 -4.20 9.99 27.58
C ARG A 301 -2.78 10.20 27.07
N LEU A 302 -2.63 10.60 25.82
CA LEU A 302 -1.34 10.75 25.15
C LEU A 302 -1.14 12.19 24.64
N PRO A 303 0.04 12.79 24.87
CA PRO A 303 0.34 14.11 24.33
C PRO A 303 0.69 14.04 22.84
N GLU A 304 0.23 15.04 22.09
CA GLU A 304 0.68 15.35 20.73
C GLU A 304 1.72 16.45 20.78
N GLY A 305 2.76 16.39 19.94
CA GLY A 305 3.77 17.42 19.82
C GLY A 305 5.20 16.92 19.93
N GLY A 306 6.17 17.85 19.79
CA GLY A 306 7.59 17.57 19.66
C GLY A 306 8.30 17.01 20.89
N GLY A 307 7.71 17.15 22.07
CA GLY A 307 8.27 16.70 23.33
C GLY A 307 8.90 17.82 24.19
N PRO A 308 9.37 17.46 25.39
CA PRO A 308 9.91 18.42 26.34
C PRO A 308 11.22 19.04 25.85
N THR A 309 11.45 20.30 26.20
CA THR A 309 12.70 21.04 25.94
C THR A 309 13.77 20.77 26.99
N TYR A 310 13.36 20.28 28.17
CA TYR A 310 14.24 19.83 29.25
C TYR A 310 13.66 18.62 29.97
N GLU A 311 14.54 17.84 30.62
CA GLU A 311 14.14 16.62 31.34
C GLU A 311 13.19 16.95 32.50
N GLY A 312 12.06 16.22 32.58
CA GLY A 312 11.04 16.41 33.62
C GLY A 312 10.04 17.53 33.35
N GLN A 313 10.07 18.18 32.17
CA GLN A 313 9.04 19.15 31.79
C GLN A 313 7.66 18.48 31.71
N PRO A 314 6.63 19.00 32.38
CA PRO A 314 5.27 18.47 32.27
C PRO A 314 4.77 18.49 30.83
N ALA A 315 4.01 17.47 30.43
CA ALA A 315 3.48 17.37 29.06
C ALA A 315 2.51 18.52 28.73
N GLU A 316 1.82 19.04 29.72
CA GLU A 316 0.91 20.19 29.64
C GLU A 316 1.59 21.47 29.13
N ASP A 317 2.92 21.61 29.33
CA ASP A 317 3.67 22.80 28.97
C ASP A 317 4.16 22.82 27.50
N TRP A 318 4.18 21.63 26.85
CA TRP A 318 4.71 21.50 25.48
C TRP A 318 3.77 20.79 24.49
N ALA A 319 2.76 20.02 24.99
CA ALA A 319 1.82 19.36 24.13
C ALA A 319 0.97 20.37 23.34
N ILE A 320 0.86 20.15 22.04
CA ILE A 320 0.02 20.95 21.14
C ILE A 320 -1.42 20.44 21.08
N GLY A 321 -1.63 19.19 21.49
CA GLY A 321 -2.91 18.51 21.54
C GLY A 321 -2.85 17.27 22.43
N TRP A 322 -3.98 16.59 22.54
CA TRP A 322 -4.11 15.39 23.35
C TRP A 322 -5.02 14.36 22.69
N ILE A 323 -4.57 13.12 22.69
CA ILE A 323 -5.41 11.96 22.34
C ILE A 323 -6.01 11.45 23.64
N GLU A 324 -7.32 11.58 23.77
CA GLU A 324 -8.04 11.21 25.00
C GLU A 324 -8.37 9.70 25.02
N PRO A 325 -8.51 9.07 26.22
CA PRO A 325 -8.92 7.68 26.33
C PRO A 325 -10.34 7.43 25.79
N GLY A 326 -10.57 6.22 25.27
CA GLY A 326 -11.85 5.77 24.75
C GLY A 326 -11.81 5.48 23.25
N PRO A 327 -12.98 5.18 22.65
CA PRO A 327 -13.09 4.95 21.20
C PRO A 327 -12.79 6.24 20.43
N GLN A 328 -11.85 6.17 19.50
CA GLN A 328 -11.40 7.27 18.65
C GLN A 328 -11.42 6.83 17.19
N HIS A 329 -11.90 7.71 16.31
CA HIS A 329 -11.66 7.62 14.88
C HIS A 329 -10.52 8.57 14.54
N MET A 330 -9.36 8.02 14.19
CA MET A 330 -8.13 8.77 13.95
C MET A 330 -7.92 9.00 12.47
N ASP A 331 -7.64 10.23 12.09
CA ASP A 331 -7.00 10.57 10.82
C ASP A 331 -5.51 10.19 10.84
N GLY A 332 -4.82 10.42 9.72
CA GLY A 332 -3.41 10.05 9.58
C GLY A 332 -2.50 10.77 10.57
N ASP A 333 -2.73 12.06 10.84
CA ASP A 333 -1.91 12.83 11.77
C ASP A 333 -2.10 12.34 13.21
N THR A 334 -3.32 12.15 13.66
CA THR A 334 -3.63 11.61 15.00
C THR A 334 -3.10 10.18 15.16
N ALA A 335 -3.25 9.31 14.16
CA ALA A 335 -2.72 7.95 14.18
C ALA A 335 -1.18 7.94 14.24
N GLN A 336 -0.52 8.87 13.55
CA GLN A 336 0.92 9.05 13.63
C GLN A 336 1.36 9.43 15.06
N TRP A 337 0.67 10.38 15.71
CA TRP A 337 0.96 10.76 17.10
C TRP A 337 0.68 9.61 18.07
N TYR A 338 -0.38 8.85 17.87
CA TYR A 338 -0.68 7.65 18.65
C TYR A 338 0.47 6.62 18.58
N ALA A 339 1.03 6.41 17.40
CA ALA A 339 2.15 5.49 17.18
C ALA A 339 3.48 6.00 17.76
N ARG A 340 3.66 7.32 17.90
CA ARG A 340 4.95 7.95 18.30
C ARG A 340 5.03 8.31 19.77
N SER A 341 3.91 8.72 20.37
CA SER A 341 3.89 9.28 21.72
C SER A 341 4.49 8.31 22.75
N ARG A 342 5.41 8.80 23.59
CA ARG A 342 6.10 7.99 24.63
C ARG A 342 6.41 8.74 25.91
N TYR A 343 6.19 10.08 25.94
CA TYR A 343 6.65 10.89 27.04
C TYR A 343 5.90 10.67 28.36
N THR A 344 4.65 10.23 28.28
CA THR A 344 3.81 9.87 29.45
C THR A 344 3.75 8.35 29.65
N THR A 345 4.41 7.57 28.78
CA THR A 345 4.35 6.10 28.77
C THR A 345 5.74 5.51 28.51
N SER A 346 5.85 4.19 28.43
CA SER A 346 7.10 3.51 28.10
C SER A 346 7.28 3.27 26.60
N ASP A 347 8.50 2.90 26.19
CA ASP A 347 8.79 2.44 24.84
C ASP A 347 8.00 1.17 24.47
N TRP A 348 7.76 0.29 25.46
CA TRP A 348 6.92 -0.90 25.31
C TRP A 348 5.47 -0.56 24.98
N ASP A 349 4.92 0.48 25.63
CA ASP A 349 3.57 0.95 25.33
C ASP A 349 3.48 1.55 23.91
N ARG A 350 4.52 2.22 23.46
CA ARG A 350 4.62 2.69 22.07
C ARG A 350 4.60 1.52 21.09
N MET A 351 5.42 0.48 21.33
CA MET A 351 5.43 -0.73 20.49
C MET A 351 4.07 -1.40 20.46
N ARG A 352 3.41 -1.56 21.61
CA ARG A 352 2.06 -2.11 21.71
C ARG A 352 1.08 -1.30 20.85
N ARG A 353 1.07 0.04 20.95
CA ARG A 353 0.22 0.91 20.13
C ARG A 353 0.50 0.80 18.63
N GLN A 354 1.76 0.63 18.23
CA GLN A 354 2.09 0.36 16.84
C GLN A 354 1.46 -0.95 16.34
N ARG A 355 1.45 -2.02 17.17
CA ARG A 355 0.78 -3.29 16.82
C ARG A 355 -0.74 -3.12 16.78
N GLU A 356 -1.33 -2.42 17.74
CA GLU A 356 -2.77 -2.11 17.77
C GLU A 356 -3.20 -1.37 16.49
N LEU A 357 -2.41 -0.40 16.03
CA LEU A 357 -2.63 0.30 14.76
C LEU A 357 -2.51 -0.64 13.55
N GLN A 358 -1.47 -1.46 13.48
CA GLN A 358 -1.28 -2.42 12.40
C GLN A 358 -2.45 -3.41 12.33
N GLN A 359 -2.89 -3.95 13.48
CA GLN A 359 -4.07 -4.82 13.55
C GLN A 359 -5.34 -4.11 13.10
N ALA A 360 -5.57 -2.89 13.58
CA ALA A 360 -6.74 -2.10 13.22
C ALA A 360 -6.78 -1.76 11.72
N ILE A 361 -5.64 -1.37 11.14
CA ILE A 361 -5.50 -1.12 9.71
C ILE A 361 -5.82 -2.39 8.91
N LEU A 362 -5.22 -3.53 9.26
CA LEU A 362 -5.50 -4.80 8.57
C LEU A 362 -6.96 -5.23 8.67
N ALA A 363 -7.58 -5.05 9.84
CA ALA A 363 -8.98 -5.41 10.06
C ALA A 363 -9.98 -4.49 9.33
N GLN A 364 -9.66 -3.20 9.23
CA GLN A 364 -10.56 -2.16 8.71
C GLN A 364 -10.30 -1.84 7.24
N ALA A 365 -9.08 -2.04 6.74
CA ALA A 365 -8.73 -1.76 5.35
C ALA A 365 -9.64 -2.52 4.38
N ASN A 366 -10.19 -1.78 3.42
CA ASN A 366 -10.88 -2.39 2.28
C ASN A 366 -9.92 -2.41 1.08
N PRO A 367 -9.48 -3.59 0.60
CA PRO A 367 -8.52 -3.68 -0.50
C PRO A 367 -8.93 -2.90 -1.77
N ALA A 368 -10.23 -2.84 -2.07
CA ALA A 368 -10.73 -2.06 -3.21
C ALA A 368 -10.57 -0.55 -2.98
N ASN A 369 -10.77 -0.06 -1.75
CA ASN A 369 -10.56 1.35 -1.40
C ASN A 369 -9.07 1.69 -1.41
N VAL A 370 -8.21 0.79 -0.93
CA VAL A 370 -6.76 0.96 -0.97
C VAL A 370 -6.31 1.21 -2.40
N LEU A 371 -6.69 0.35 -3.36
CA LEU A 371 -6.31 0.50 -4.77
C LEU A 371 -6.80 1.80 -5.40
N THR A 372 -8.01 2.26 -5.06
CA THR A 372 -8.58 3.50 -5.62
C THR A 372 -7.99 4.78 -4.99
N ARG A 373 -7.62 4.74 -3.70
CA ARG A 373 -7.06 5.88 -2.96
C ARG A 373 -5.53 5.86 -2.91
N PHE A 374 -4.92 4.75 -3.25
CA PHE A 374 -3.47 4.60 -3.36
C PHE A 374 -2.81 5.62 -4.32
N GLN A 375 -3.59 6.14 -5.27
CA GLN A 375 -3.20 7.25 -6.13
C GLN A 375 -2.89 8.54 -5.36
N ASP A 376 -3.58 8.78 -4.25
CA ASP A 376 -3.36 9.96 -3.42
C ASP A 376 -2.09 9.78 -2.59
N VAL A 377 -1.80 8.57 -2.14
CA VAL A 377 -0.54 8.19 -1.47
C VAL A 377 0.64 8.31 -2.43
N ALA A 378 0.53 7.76 -3.65
CA ALA A 378 1.61 7.82 -4.65
C ALA A 378 1.90 9.25 -5.13
N LYS A 379 0.90 10.14 -5.14
CA LYS A 379 1.11 11.57 -5.46
C LYS A 379 1.81 12.35 -4.34
N ALA A 380 1.73 11.88 -3.10
CA ALA A 380 2.34 12.54 -1.95
C ALA A 380 3.88 12.45 -1.96
N GLY A 381 4.46 11.51 -2.71
CA GLY A 381 5.90 11.38 -2.96
C GLY A 381 6.34 9.93 -3.11
N GLU A 382 7.13 9.67 -4.14
CA GLU A 382 7.70 8.34 -4.46
C GLU A 382 8.62 7.82 -3.35
N ASP A 383 9.18 8.71 -2.50
CA ASP A 383 10.12 8.36 -1.43
C ASP A 383 9.44 7.95 -0.11
N LEU A 384 8.10 8.08 0.01
CA LEU A 384 7.39 7.85 1.26
C LEU A 384 7.03 6.37 1.52
N VAL A 385 6.93 5.57 0.45
CA VAL A 385 6.68 4.12 0.52
C VAL A 385 7.60 3.43 -0.46
N GLN A 386 8.40 2.48 0.03
CA GLN A 386 9.32 1.69 -0.78
C GLN A 386 9.11 0.20 -0.50
N THR A 387 9.26 -0.64 -1.54
CA THR A 387 9.12 -2.09 -1.41
C THR A 387 9.84 -2.82 -2.55
N ASP A 388 10.31 -4.02 -2.28
CA ASP A 388 10.82 -4.97 -3.26
C ASP A 388 9.75 -5.97 -3.76
N ILE A 389 8.50 -5.81 -3.30
CA ILE A 389 7.39 -6.68 -3.74
C ILE A 389 7.18 -6.53 -5.25
N PRO A 390 7.26 -7.63 -6.03
CA PRO A 390 7.04 -7.58 -7.47
C PRO A 390 5.56 -7.35 -7.82
N VAL A 391 5.29 -6.55 -8.86
CA VAL A 391 3.93 -6.28 -9.37
C VAL A 391 3.14 -7.57 -9.62
N GLY A 392 3.82 -8.62 -10.06
CA GLY A 392 3.18 -9.92 -10.32
C GLY A 392 2.58 -10.60 -9.08
N LEU A 393 3.02 -10.23 -7.88
CA LEU A 393 2.49 -10.78 -6.62
C LEU A 393 1.24 -10.01 -6.12
N LEU A 394 1.03 -8.77 -6.56
CA LEU A 394 -0.07 -7.92 -6.08
C LEU A 394 -1.46 -8.55 -6.15
N PRO A 395 -1.89 -9.17 -7.27
CA PRO A 395 -3.21 -9.78 -7.33
C PRO A 395 -3.42 -10.83 -6.23
N PHE A 396 -2.37 -11.62 -5.97
CA PHE A 396 -2.38 -12.64 -4.94
C PHE A 396 -2.44 -12.02 -3.54
N LEU A 397 -1.63 -11.00 -3.27
CA LEU A 397 -1.64 -10.30 -1.97
C LEU A 397 -2.97 -9.61 -1.69
N VAL A 398 -3.64 -9.06 -2.71
CA VAL A 398 -4.98 -8.48 -2.57
C VAL A 398 -6.00 -9.56 -2.18
N ASP A 399 -6.01 -10.71 -2.87
CA ASP A 399 -6.90 -11.83 -2.52
C ASP A 399 -6.58 -12.38 -1.12
N LEU A 400 -5.30 -12.43 -0.75
CA LEU A 400 -4.85 -12.85 0.56
C LEU A 400 -5.28 -11.88 1.66
N ALA A 401 -5.21 -10.57 1.42
CA ALA A 401 -5.68 -9.54 2.34
C ALA A 401 -7.19 -9.64 2.61
N VAL A 402 -7.99 -10.01 1.59
CA VAL A 402 -9.43 -10.27 1.77
C VAL A 402 -9.67 -11.47 2.69
N LYS A 403 -8.87 -12.54 2.58
CA LYS A 403 -8.94 -13.70 3.48
C LYS A 403 -8.47 -13.34 4.89
N ALA A 404 -7.35 -12.64 5.00
CA ALA A 404 -6.75 -12.20 6.26
C ALA A 404 -7.72 -11.36 7.10
N LYS A 405 -8.49 -10.49 6.45
CA LYS A 405 -9.52 -9.67 7.13
C LYS A 405 -10.60 -10.49 7.84
N GLN A 406 -10.80 -11.75 7.45
CA GLN A 406 -11.80 -12.64 8.05
C GLN A 406 -11.24 -13.46 9.23
N GLN A 407 -9.94 -13.33 9.50
CA GLN A 407 -9.23 -14.06 10.54
C GLN A 407 -8.78 -13.09 11.65
N PRO A 408 -8.67 -13.57 12.90
CA PRO A 408 -8.02 -12.79 13.94
C PRO A 408 -6.55 -12.59 13.60
N VAL A 409 -6.03 -11.38 13.87
CA VAL A 409 -4.60 -11.09 13.76
C VAL A 409 -3.95 -11.34 15.11
N GLU A 410 -2.99 -12.25 15.16
CA GLU A 410 -2.21 -12.54 16.35
C GLU A 410 -0.94 -11.70 16.39
N THR A 411 -0.51 -11.29 17.60
CA THR A 411 0.71 -10.51 17.78
C THR A 411 1.70 -11.23 18.70
N ILE A 412 2.97 -11.14 18.34
CA ILE A 412 4.10 -11.65 19.12
C ILE A 412 5.03 -10.48 19.40
N GLU A 413 5.29 -10.19 20.66
CA GLU A 413 6.22 -9.13 21.06
C GLU A 413 7.52 -9.76 21.58
N LEU A 414 8.66 -9.37 21.00
CA LEU A 414 9.98 -9.80 21.43
C LEU A 414 10.43 -8.99 22.64
N THR A 415 9.82 -9.25 23.78
CA THR A 415 10.02 -8.54 25.04
C THR A 415 10.21 -9.54 26.17
N PRO A 416 10.74 -9.11 27.34
CA PRO A 416 10.86 -10.00 28.50
C PRO A 416 9.52 -10.60 28.98
N LYS A 417 8.40 -9.88 28.78
CA LYS A 417 7.05 -10.35 29.14
C LYS A 417 6.33 -11.06 27.99
N GLY A 418 6.78 -10.88 26.76
CA GLY A 418 6.24 -11.54 25.56
C GLY A 418 6.98 -12.85 25.28
N ALA A 419 7.89 -12.84 24.32
CA ALA A 419 8.69 -14.00 23.95
C ALA A 419 9.87 -14.29 24.90
N GLY A 420 9.96 -13.63 26.04
CA GLY A 420 10.93 -13.94 27.11
C GLY A 420 12.38 -13.54 26.80
N ILE A 421 12.62 -12.54 25.94
CA ILE A 421 13.96 -12.10 25.54
C ILE A 421 14.34 -10.78 26.26
N ASP A 422 15.55 -10.74 26.81
CA ASP A 422 16.17 -9.50 27.30
C ASP A 422 16.63 -8.66 26.08
N THR A 423 16.20 -7.41 26.00
CA THR A 423 16.50 -6.56 24.84
C THR A 423 17.88 -5.91 24.90
N ASP A 424 18.43 -5.74 26.09
CA ASP A 424 19.73 -5.07 26.28
C ASP A 424 20.90 -6.07 26.18
N ARG A 425 20.67 -7.29 26.69
CA ARG A 425 21.70 -8.35 26.77
C ARG A 425 21.13 -9.72 26.41
N PRO A 426 20.56 -9.87 25.24
CA PRO A 426 19.99 -11.15 24.83
C PRO A 426 21.07 -12.21 24.73
N THR A 427 20.72 -13.43 25.09
CA THR A 427 21.59 -14.60 24.97
C THR A 427 21.24 -15.42 23.73
N ALA A 428 22.19 -16.24 23.25
CA ALA A 428 21.93 -17.19 22.17
C ALA A 428 20.77 -18.16 22.49
N ALA A 429 20.60 -18.52 23.76
CA ALA A 429 19.49 -19.37 24.20
C ALA A 429 18.14 -18.67 24.09
N GLU A 430 18.08 -17.37 24.39
CA GLU A 430 16.84 -16.59 24.24
C GLU A 430 16.47 -16.41 22.76
N TYR A 431 17.43 -16.17 21.86
CA TYR A 431 17.16 -16.18 20.43
C TYR A 431 16.70 -17.56 19.93
N ALA A 432 17.27 -18.66 20.44
CA ALA A 432 16.80 -19.99 20.11
C ALA A 432 15.34 -20.19 20.57
N HIS A 433 15.02 -19.73 21.79
CA HIS A 433 13.65 -19.77 22.31
C HIS A 433 12.67 -18.91 21.49
N VAL A 434 13.07 -17.70 21.05
CA VAL A 434 12.28 -16.87 20.13
C VAL A 434 11.92 -17.64 18.87
N ARG A 435 12.90 -18.30 18.25
CA ARG A 435 12.66 -19.13 17.04
C ARG A 435 11.68 -20.26 17.30
N GLU A 436 11.74 -20.90 18.47
CA GLU A 436 10.75 -21.93 18.87
C GLU A 436 9.35 -21.34 19.03
N VAL A 437 9.22 -20.18 19.66
CA VAL A 437 7.92 -19.47 19.79
C VAL A 437 7.34 -19.14 18.42
N ILE A 438 8.15 -18.61 17.50
CA ILE A 438 7.72 -18.31 16.12
C ILE A 438 7.30 -19.58 15.39
N GLN A 439 8.09 -20.65 15.47
CA GLN A 439 7.76 -21.92 14.83
C GLN A 439 6.45 -22.52 15.38
N GLN A 440 6.21 -22.44 16.68
CA GLN A 440 4.95 -22.92 17.28
C GLN A 440 3.73 -22.08 16.87
N ALA A 441 3.91 -20.76 16.73
CA ALA A 441 2.85 -19.86 16.31
C ALA A 441 2.47 -20.05 14.83
N LEU A 442 3.48 -20.13 13.95
CA LEU A 442 3.24 -20.28 12.52
C LEU A 442 2.87 -21.71 12.12
N TYR A 443 3.46 -22.73 12.80
CA TYR A 443 3.31 -24.14 12.47
C TYR A 443 2.84 -24.94 13.69
N PRO A 444 1.63 -24.67 14.21
CA PRO A 444 1.12 -25.40 15.37
C PRO A 444 1.05 -26.91 15.04
N PRO A 445 1.45 -27.79 15.97
CA PRO A 445 1.35 -29.23 15.74
C PRO A 445 -0.09 -29.62 15.42
N SER A 446 -0.26 -30.43 14.38
CA SER A 446 -1.59 -30.95 14.01
C SER A 446 -2.25 -31.56 15.25
N PRO A 447 -3.52 -31.28 15.54
CA PRO A 447 -4.22 -31.89 16.66
C PRO A 447 -4.12 -33.41 16.52
N SER A 448 -3.55 -34.08 17.52
CA SER A 448 -3.50 -35.54 17.56
C SER A 448 -4.92 -36.09 17.38
N PRO A 449 -5.14 -37.09 16.52
CA PRO A 449 -6.45 -37.69 16.36
C PRO A 449 -6.94 -38.13 17.75
N THR A 450 -8.00 -37.50 18.20
CA THR A 450 -8.66 -37.91 19.45
C THR A 450 -9.10 -39.32 19.25
N THR A 451 -8.42 -40.28 19.88
CA THR A 451 -8.93 -41.65 20.02
C THR A 451 -10.25 -41.51 20.75
N ALA A 452 -11.35 -41.57 20.01
CA ALA A 452 -12.67 -41.69 20.61
C ALA A 452 -12.72 -42.96 21.45
N PRO A 453 -13.34 -42.96 22.62
CA PRO A 453 -13.44 -44.08 23.53
C PRO A 453 -14.29 -45.21 22.97
#